data_4c1738767c2f20c5f5fe480af2281298
#
_entry.id   4c1738767c2f20c5f5fe480af2281298
#
_cell.length_a   1.000
_cell.length_b   1.000
_cell.length_c   1.000
_cell.angle_alpha   90.00
_cell.angle_beta   90.00
_cell.angle_gamma   90.00
#
_symmetry.space_group_name_H-M   'P 1'
#
loop_
_entity.id
_entity.type
_entity.pdbx_description
1 polymer ?
#
loop_
_entity_poly.entity_id
_entity_poly.type
_entity_poly.pdbx_seq_one_letter_code
_entity_poly.pdbx_strand_id
1 'polypeptide(L)'
;VMEALVLVGMADYADRPPHHLSFGQRRRVAVATVLAMKPEILVLDEPSSNLDPASRRELADILRSLDVTLLMVTHDLPYALELCQRSVILSQGTIVADGNTFDILCNAALMAENRLELPFGFEPKNQSLNPDYDLKVNS
;
A
#
# COMPACT_ATOMS: atom_id res chain seq x y z
N VAL A 1 -3.18 14.56 -16.71
CA VAL A 1 -4.37 13.81 -16.23
C VAL A 1 -4.48 12.47 -16.93
N MET A 2 -4.47 12.40 -18.28
CA MET A 2 -4.59 11.12 -18.99
C MET A 2 -3.49 10.13 -18.65
N GLU A 3 -2.23 10.56 -18.57
CA GLU A 3 -1.11 9.72 -18.11
C GLU A 3 -1.38 9.06 -16.75
N ALA A 4 -1.92 9.81 -15.80
CA ALA A 4 -2.25 9.27 -14.47
C ALA A 4 -3.39 8.23 -14.54
N LEU A 5 -4.37 8.41 -15.41
CA LEU A 5 -5.43 7.41 -15.64
C LEU A 5 -4.90 6.14 -16.30
N VAL A 6 -3.94 6.26 -17.21
CA VAL A 6 -3.25 5.11 -17.81
C VAL A 6 -2.49 4.30 -16.73
N LEU A 7 -1.75 4.97 -15.85
CA LEU A 7 -0.99 4.32 -14.76
C LEU A 7 -1.87 3.47 -13.85
N VAL A 8 -3.11 3.89 -13.61
CA VAL A 8 -4.05 3.16 -12.73
C VAL A 8 -5.03 2.27 -13.50
N GLY A 9 -4.84 2.08 -14.81
CA GLY A 9 -5.70 1.25 -15.66
C GLY A 9 -7.13 1.78 -15.80
N MET A 10 -7.31 3.12 -15.80
CA MET A 10 -8.61 3.77 -15.85
C MET A 10 -8.81 4.67 -17.08
N ALA A 11 -7.94 4.58 -18.08
CA ALA A 11 -8.00 5.42 -19.29
C ALA A 11 -9.34 5.30 -20.03
N ASP A 12 -9.86 4.07 -20.19
CA ASP A 12 -11.13 3.80 -20.89
C ASP A 12 -12.37 4.32 -20.13
N TYR A 13 -12.18 4.79 -18.92
CA TYR A 13 -13.25 5.30 -18.05
C TYR A 13 -13.21 6.82 -17.89
N ALA A 14 -12.34 7.52 -18.64
CA ALA A 14 -12.11 8.96 -18.49
C ALA A 14 -13.40 9.80 -18.63
N ASP A 15 -14.30 9.38 -19.54
CA ASP A 15 -15.57 10.08 -19.80
C ASP A 15 -16.74 9.52 -18.99
N ARG A 16 -16.52 8.52 -18.13
CA ARG A 16 -17.60 7.94 -17.32
C ARG A 16 -17.87 8.74 -16.06
N PRO A 17 -19.12 9.03 -15.74
CA PRO A 17 -19.49 9.66 -14.48
C PRO A 17 -19.02 8.80 -13.28
N PRO A 18 -18.49 9.41 -12.19
CA PRO A 18 -17.97 8.68 -11.03
C PRO A 18 -18.96 7.71 -10.36
N HIS A 19 -20.26 8.01 -10.44
CA HIS A 19 -21.31 7.13 -9.88
C HIS A 19 -21.53 5.83 -10.67
N HIS A 20 -21.01 5.74 -11.89
CA HIS A 20 -21.03 4.51 -12.70
C HIS A 20 -19.80 3.63 -12.47
N LEU A 21 -18.86 4.06 -11.62
CA LEU A 21 -17.66 3.29 -11.29
C LEU A 21 -17.89 2.40 -10.07
N SER A 22 -17.28 1.20 -10.08
CA SER A 22 -17.21 0.35 -8.89
C SER A 22 -16.41 1.03 -7.77
N PHE A 23 -16.49 0.50 -6.55
CA PHE A 23 -15.72 1.05 -5.43
C PHE A 23 -14.21 1.00 -5.70
N GLY A 24 -13.68 -0.13 -6.20
CA GLY A 24 -12.28 -0.28 -6.57
C GLY A 24 -11.86 0.68 -7.70
N GLN A 25 -12.70 0.86 -8.72
CA GLN A 25 -12.46 1.83 -9.79
C GLN A 25 -12.40 3.26 -9.26
N ARG A 26 -13.33 3.66 -8.36
CA ARG A 26 -13.28 4.99 -7.72
C ARG A 26 -12.00 5.18 -6.91
N ARG A 27 -11.53 4.14 -6.19
CA ARG A 27 -10.26 4.20 -5.44
C ARG A 27 -9.08 4.44 -6.38
N ARG A 28 -9.00 3.73 -7.51
CA ARG A 28 -7.95 3.93 -8.53
C ARG A 28 -8.00 5.33 -9.15
N VAL A 29 -9.17 5.86 -9.44
CA VAL A 29 -9.32 7.24 -9.92
C VAL A 29 -8.86 8.25 -8.86
N ALA A 30 -9.15 8.03 -7.58
CA ALA A 30 -8.65 8.89 -6.51
C ALA A 30 -7.11 8.90 -6.46
N VAL A 31 -6.46 7.75 -6.60
CA VAL A 31 -4.99 7.67 -6.73
C VAL A 31 -4.51 8.43 -7.97
N ALA A 32 -5.15 8.25 -9.14
CA ALA A 32 -4.80 8.98 -10.36
C ALA A 32 -4.90 10.50 -10.18
N THR A 33 -5.88 10.98 -9.41
CA THR A 33 -6.04 12.41 -9.14
C THR A 33 -4.82 13.01 -8.45
N VAL A 34 -4.26 12.28 -7.47
CA VAL A 34 -3.03 12.70 -6.78
C VAL A 34 -1.81 12.55 -7.69
N LEU A 35 -1.69 11.44 -8.41
CA LEU A 35 -0.58 11.19 -9.34
C LEU A 35 -0.49 12.24 -10.48
N ALA A 36 -1.63 12.83 -10.86
CA ALA A 36 -1.64 13.91 -11.86
C ALA A 36 -0.87 15.16 -11.42
N MET A 37 -0.64 15.33 -10.12
CA MET A 37 0.17 16.40 -9.54
C MET A 37 1.68 16.06 -9.53
N LYS A 38 2.07 14.86 -9.95
CA LYS A 38 3.45 14.34 -9.95
C LYS A 38 4.14 14.47 -8.57
N PRO A 39 3.53 13.92 -7.51
CA PRO A 39 4.10 14.01 -6.16
C PRO A 39 5.38 13.17 -6.05
N GLU A 40 6.32 13.61 -5.22
CA GLU A 40 7.47 12.79 -4.81
C GLU A 40 7.09 11.79 -3.71
N ILE A 41 6.08 12.14 -2.91
CA ILE A 41 5.57 11.31 -1.81
C ILE A 41 4.05 11.14 -1.98
N LEU A 42 3.62 9.90 -2.03
CA LEU A 42 2.20 9.53 -2.06
C LEU A 42 1.78 9.01 -0.69
N VAL A 43 0.85 9.73 -0.05
CA VAL A 43 0.30 9.33 1.25
C VAL A 43 -1.06 8.66 1.04
N LEU A 44 -1.23 7.45 1.55
CA LEU A 44 -2.46 6.68 1.46
C LEU A 44 -2.94 6.31 2.87
N ASP A 45 -4.21 6.59 3.15
CA ASP A 45 -4.88 6.20 4.38
C ASP A 45 -5.87 5.06 4.07
N GLU A 46 -5.65 3.89 4.70
CA GLU A 46 -6.44 2.66 4.55
C GLU A 46 -6.77 2.32 3.07
N PRO A 47 -5.76 2.20 2.18
CA PRO A 47 -6.01 2.06 0.75
C PRO A 47 -6.72 0.75 0.36
N SER A 48 -6.53 -0.33 1.13
CA SER A 48 -7.16 -1.64 0.89
C SER A 48 -8.57 -1.77 1.48
N SER A 49 -9.00 -0.82 2.29
CA SER A 49 -10.28 -0.87 3.00
C SER A 49 -11.47 -0.97 2.05
N ASN A 50 -12.38 -1.91 2.33
CA ASN A 50 -13.59 -2.19 1.55
C ASN A 50 -13.35 -2.60 0.08
N LEU A 51 -12.15 -3.04 -0.27
CA LEU A 51 -11.87 -3.63 -1.58
C LEU A 51 -12.14 -5.13 -1.56
N ASP A 52 -12.73 -5.63 -2.64
CA ASP A 52 -12.74 -7.07 -2.91
C ASP A 52 -11.31 -7.57 -3.19
N PRO A 53 -11.04 -8.89 -3.08
CA PRO A 53 -9.70 -9.42 -3.24
C PRO A 53 -9.04 -9.14 -4.59
N ALA A 54 -9.83 -9.02 -5.67
CA ALA A 54 -9.29 -8.72 -7.00
C ALA A 54 -8.86 -7.26 -7.09
N SER A 55 -9.75 -6.33 -6.71
CA SER A 55 -9.45 -4.88 -6.67
C SER A 55 -8.29 -4.55 -5.73
N ARG A 56 -8.15 -5.29 -4.60
CA ARG A 56 -7.02 -5.15 -3.68
C ARG A 56 -5.69 -5.52 -4.35
N ARG A 57 -5.63 -6.65 -5.07
CA ARG A 57 -4.44 -7.06 -5.84
C ARG A 57 -4.10 -6.06 -6.94
N GLU A 58 -5.09 -5.65 -7.74
CA GLU A 58 -4.90 -4.65 -8.79
C GLU A 58 -4.32 -3.34 -8.25
N LEU A 59 -4.82 -2.86 -7.11
CA LEU A 59 -4.27 -1.67 -6.47
C LEU A 59 -2.83 -1.89 -5.98
N ALA A 60 -2.53 -3.06 -5.40
CA ALA A 60 -1.16 -3.39 -4.97
C ALA A 60 -0.18 -3.37 -6.16
N ASP A 61 -0.57 -3.97 -7.28
CA ASP A 61 0.26 -4.01 -8.50
C ASP A 61 0.51 -2.60 -9.06
N ILE A 62 -0.52 -1.75 -9.05
CA ILE A 62 -0.38 -0.34 -9.42
C ILE A 62 0.62 0.36 -8.49
N LEU A 63 0.43 0.26 -7.16
CA LEU A 63 1.27 0.95 -6.18
C LEU A 63 2.74 0.52 -6.29
N ARG A 64 3.01 -0.78 -6.54
CA ARG A 64 4.38 -1.28 -6.77
C ARG A 64 5.02 -0.73 -8.05
N SER A 65 4.22 -0.45 -9.07
CA SER A 65 4.72 0.06 -10.36
C SER A 65 5.05 1.56 -10.33
N LEU A 66 4.63 2.28 -9.28
CA LEU A 66 4.85 3.72 -9.18
C LEU A 66 6.29 4.03 -8.74
N ASP A 67 6.88 5.02 -9.39
CA ASP A 67 8.18 5.59 -9.01
C ASP A 67 7.98 6.81 -8.07
N VAL A 68 7.44 6.53 -6.87
CA VAL A 68 7.17 7.54 -5.84
C VAL A 68 7.47 6.95 -4.46
N THR A 69 7.82 7.79 -3.50
CA THR A 69 7.88 7.37 -2.10
C THR A 69 6.47 7.12 -1.58
N LEU A 70 6.18 5.89 -1.15
CA LEU A 70 4.88 5.51 -0.61
C LEU A 70 4.88 5.59 0.91
N LEU A 71 3.98 6.39 1.48
CA LEU A 71 3.64 6.38 2.89
C LEU A 71 2.21 5.87 3.06
N MET A 72 2.06 4.72 3.71
CA MET A 72 0.76 4.08 3.89
C MET A 72 0.42 3.98 5.37
N VAL A 73 -0.76 4.47 5.75
CA VAL A 73 -1.36 4.23 7.06
C VAL A 73 -2.38 3.11 6.91
N THR A 74 -2.22 2.03 7.67
CA THR A 74 -3.12 0.89 7.56
C THR A 74 -3.06 -0.03 8.78
N HIS A 75 -4.15 -0.74 9.03
CA HIS A 75 -4.22 -1.89 9.94
C HIS A 75 -4.22 -3.23 9.19
N ASP A 76 -4.20 -3.22 7.86
CA ASP A 76 -4.04 -4.41 7.01
C ASP A 76 -2.57 -4.82 6.97
N LEU A 77 -2.13 -5.57 7.98
CA LEU A 77 -0.72 -5.95 8.14
C LEU A 77 -0.17 -6.80 6.99
N PRO A 78 -0.92 -7.77 6.42
CA PRO A 78 -0.52 -8.45 5.20
C PRO A 78 -0.28 -7.49 4.03
N TYR A 79 -1.11 -6.46 3.87
CA TYR A 79 -0.96 -5.47 2.80
C TYR A 79 0.25 -4.56 3.04
N ALA A 80 0.52 -4.20 4.30
CA ALA A 80 1.73 -3.48 4.67
C ALA A 80 2.99 -4.29 4.35
N LEU A 81 3.01 -5.59 4.70
CA LEU A 81 4.12 -6.48 4.37
C LEU A 81 4.34 -6.61 2.86
N GLU A 82 3.24 -6.64 2.09
CA GLU A 82 3.27 -6.78 0.65
C GLU A 82 3.86 -5.57 -0.08
N LEU A 83 3.68 -4.35 0.46
CA LEU A 83 4.01 -3.10 -0.22
C LEU A 83 5.14 -2.30 0.44
N CYS A 84 5.39 -2.50 1.73
CA CYS A 84 6.29 -1.65 2.50
C CYS A 84 7.41 -2.47 3.14
N GLN A 85 8.66 -2.15 2.83
CA GLN A 85 9.83 -2.78 3.45
C GLN A 85 10.06 -2.29 4.89
N ARG A 86 9.70 -1.04 5.18
CA ARG A 86 9.82 -0.40 6.49
C ARG A 86 8.45 -0.09 7.04
N SER A 87 8.27 -0.38 8.32
CA SER A 87 7.06 -0.05 9.06
C SER A 87 7.37 0.68 10.35
N VAL A 88 6.43 1.51 10.75
CA VAL A 88 6.46 2.27 12.00
C VAL A 88 5.19 1.94 12.76
N ILE A 89 5.30 1.52 14.03
CA ILE A 89 4.15 1.37 14.91
C ILE A 89 3.98 2.65 15.71
N LEU A 90 2.81 3.26 15.56
CA LEU A 90 2.40 4.43 16.32
C LEU A 90 1.42 4.00 17.42
N SER A 91 1.72 4.27 18.67
CA SER A 91 0.85 3.97 19.81
C SER A 91 0.81 5.18 20.76
N GLN A 92 -0.40 5.59 21.13
CA GLN A 92 -0.65 6.73 22.03
C GLN A 92 0.12 8.02 21.62
N GLY A 93 0.21 8.29 20.32
CA GLY A 93 0.89 9.48 19.80
C GLY A 93 2.42 9.40 19.77
N THR A 94 3.01 8.24 20.09
CA THR A 94 4.46 8.02 20.05
C THR A 94 4.83 6.86 19.13
N ILE A 95 6.01 6.94 18.53
CA ILE A 95 6.60 5.83 17.76
C ILE A 95 7.17 4.83 18.76
N VAL A 96 6.63 3.62 18.76
CA VAL A 96 7.06 2.53 19.64
C VAL A 96 7.93 1.48 18.94
N ALA A 97 7.87 1.44 17.61
CA ALA A 97 8.74 0.61 16.78
C ALA A 97 8.96 1.27 15.42
N ASP A 98 10.16 1.08 14.87
CA ASP A 98 10.55 1.55 13.54
C ASP A 98 11.58 0.56 12.98
N GLY A 99 11.31 -0.06 11.86
CA GLY A 99 12.22 -1.05 11.30
C GLY A 99 11.64 -1.81 10.10
N ASN A 100 12.30 -2.92 9.75
CA ASN A 100 11.86 -3.80 8.69
C ASN A 100 10.47 -4.37 9.00
N THR A 101 9.56 -4.31 8.03
CA THR A 101 8.16 -4.74 8.21
C THR A 101 8.06 -6.20 8.62
N PHE A 102 8.84 -7.08 7.97
CA PHE A 102 8.82 -8.51 8.29
C PHE A 102 9.26 -8.77 9.74
N ASP A 103 10.34 -8.13 10.19
CA ASP A 103 10.88 -8.31 11.53
C ASP A 103 9.89 -7.81 12.60
N ILE A 104 9.24 -6.67 12.34
CA ILE A 104 8.18 -6.13 13.20
C ILE A 104 7.01 -7.11 13.31
N LEU A 105 6.52 -7.65 12.20
CA LEU A 105 5.38 -8.56 12.18
C LEU A 105 5.69 -9.94 12.78
N CYS A 106 6.97 -10.36 12.79
CA CYS A 106 7.40 -11.58 13.45
C CYS A 106 7.60 -11.41 14.97
N ASN A 107 7.63 -10.19 15.49
CA ASN A 107 7.80 -9.93 16.91
C ASN A 107 6.47 -10.04 17.66
N ALA A 108 6.14 -11.25 18.11
CA ALA A 108 4.87 -11.54 18.78
C ALA A 108 4.64 -10.70 20.07
N ALA A 109 5.69 -10.39 20.82
CA ALA A 109 5.59 -9.55 22.03
C ALA A 109 5.19 -8.11 21.67
N LEU A 110 5.88 -7.52 20.69
CA LEU A 110 5.61 -6.18 20.20
C LEU A 110 4.20 -6.06 19.62
N MET A 111 3.77 -7.08 18.86
CA MET A 111 2.42 -7.14 18.28
C MET A 111 1.34 -7.17 19.38
N ALA A 112 1.50 -8.04 20.38
CA ALA A 112 0.56 -8.18 21.49
C ALA A 112 0.47 -6.90 22.34
N GLU A 113 1.60 -6.29 22.67
CA GLU A 113 1.65 -5.04 23.45
C GLU A 113 0.91 -3.88 22.75
N ASN A 114 0.94 -3.86 21.42
CA ASN A 114 0.32 -2.81 20.63
C ASN A 114 -1.05 -3.20 20.06
N ARG A 115 -1.63 -4.32 20.51
CA ARG A 115 -2.95 -4.84 20.08
C ARG A 115 -3.03 -5.03 18.57
N LEU A 116 -1.92 -5.45 17.97
CA LEU A 116 -1.84 -5.81 16.56
C LEU A 116 -1.94 -7.32 16.43
N GLU A 117 -2.77 -7.78 15.51
CA GLU A 117 -2.97 -9.20 15.26
C GLU A 117 -2.86 -9.50 13.77
N LEU A 118 -2.13 -10.56 13.44
CA LEU A 118 -2.12 -11.10 12.09
C LEU A 118 -3.40 -11.90 11.85
N PRO A 119 -3.94 -11.89 10.63
CA PRO A 119 -5.06 -12.77 10.28
C PRO A 119 -4.73 -14.24 10.58
N PHE A 120 -5.75 -14.99 11.03
CA PHE A 120 -5.59 -16.40 11.33
C PHE A 120 -4.98 -17.16 10.15
N GLY A 121 -3.94 -17.96 10.43
CA GLY A 121 -3.22 -18.73 9.42
C GLY A 121 -2.29 -17.94 8.51
N PHE A 122 -2.15 -16.63 8.75
CA PHE A 122 -1.18 -15.81 8.01
C PHE A 122 0.19 -15.90 8.69
N GLU A 123 1.19 -16.34 7.92
CA GLU A 123 2.59 -16.35 8.34
C GLU A 123 3.36 -15.29 7.52
N PRO A 124 4.00 -14.31 8.16
CA PRO A 124 4.85 -13.36 7.45
C PRO A 124 5.94 -14.08 6.67
N LYS A 125 6.15 -13.68 5.42
CA LYS A 125 7.25 -14.18 4.58
C LYS A 125 8.20 -13.05 4.27
N ASN A 126 9.49 -13.29 4.42
CA ASN A 126 10.51 -12.31 4.07
C ASN A 126 10.53 -12.12 2.56
N GLN A 127 10.24 -10.90 2.10
CA GLN A 127 10.26 -10.54 0.67
C GLN A 127 11.65 -10.09 0.19
N SER A 128 12.65 -10.01 1.09
CA SER A 128 14.01 -9.57 0.76
C SER A 128 14.79 -10.52 -0.17
N LEU A 129 14.14 -11.54 -0.73
CA LEU A 129 14.71 -12.46 -1.72
C LEU A 129 14.28 -12.14 -3.16
N ASN A 130 13.69 -10.99 -3.44
CA ASN A 130 13.45 -10.58 -4.82
C ASN A 130 14.65 -9.77 -5.33
N PRO A 131 15.57 -10.37 -6.12
CA PRO A 131 16.83 -9.74 -6.52
C PRO A 131 16.64 -8.49 -7.39
N ASP A 132 15.46 -8.26 -7.91
CA ASP A 132 15.16 -7.11 -8.77
C ASP A 132 14.85 -5.81 -8.00
N TYR A 133 14.69 -5.87 -6.67
CA TYR A 133 14.35 -4.72 -5.86
C TYR A 133 15.58 -3.96 -5.31
N ASP A 134 16.71 -4.66 -5.12
CA ASP A 134 17.95 -4.07 -4.58
C ASP A 134 18.69 -3.12 -5.55
N LEU A 135 18.33 -3.10 -6.82
CA LEU A 135 18.99 -2.27 -7.83
C LEU A 135 18.50 -0.80 -7.87
N LYS A 136 17.38 -0.48 -7.20
CA LYS A 136 16.80 0.88 -7.22
C LYS A 136 17.14 1.76 -6.01
N VAL A 137 17.77 1.21 -4.98
CA VAL A 137 18.07 1.94 -3.73
C VAL A 137 19.46 2.57 -3.72
N ASN A 138 20.34 2.25 -4.70
CA ASN A 138 21.74 2.70 -4.76
C ASN A 138 22.11 3.48 -6.03
N SER A 139 21.17 4.19 -6.64
CA SER A 139 21.47 5.08 -7.76
C SER A 139 20.86 6.45 -7.59
#